data_110606f697283eee256bf855ff6ed92f
#
_entry.id   110606f697283eee256bf855ff6ed92f
#
_cell.length_a   1.000
_cell.length_b   1.000
_cell.length_c   1.000
_cell.angle_alpha   90.00
_cell.angle_beta   90.00
_cell.angle_gamma   90.00
#
_symmetry.space_group_name_H-M   'P 1'
#
loop_
_entity.id
_entity.type
_entity.pdbx_description
1 polymer ?
#
loop_
_entity_poly.entity_id
_entity_poly.type
_entity_poly.pdbx_seq_one_letter_code
_entity_poly.pdbx_strand_id
1 'polypeptide(L)'
;MVATIVECVPNISEGIDTEKIELIVQAARNISGCAVLGVEPDADYNRTVITLAGEADPVSKGAFELIKAAIFHIDMRQHKGEHPRLGAVDVCPFVPLQGITMEQCSELAKELAIKVASECEVPTFTYGFAATHDDRTLLSSLRKEQYEGLQARMSGGDTSHSESTKLPDFGPMQWNENCAKSGAITIGSRSILVAYNVNVDEEDAVVAKKIGSLVRSTGRLLKQSDGRRARIPGMLPMVQGMGVTLESHGISQVSMNLRDDEACPMHIAFEACKSIASDHQVDVPGSELVGLVPLSAMLDSGRWYAAEGVTDEKELVIAAIEGLGLSQISPFDAEERIIEWAVAKAVEQ
;
A
#
# COMPACT_ATOMS: atom_id res chain seq x y z
N MET A 1 -6.10 5.93 -28.67
CA MET A 1 -6.23 6.55 -27.33
C MET A 1 -5.36 5.72 -26.42
N VAL A 2 -4.59 6.34 -25.53
CA VAL A 2 -3.81 5.59 -24.52
C VAL A 2 -4.83 4.93 -23.61
N ALA A 3 -4.65 3.64 -23.32
CA ALA A 3 -5.52 2.94 -22.37
C ALA A 3 -5.43 3.62 -21.00
N THR A 4 -6.56 3.83 -20.36
CA THR A 4 -6.61 4.38 -18.99
C THR A 4 -6.53 3.23 -18.01
N ILE A 5 -5.51 3.20 -17.14
CA ILE A 5 -5.35 2.15 -16.13
C ILE A 5 -5.28 2.79 -14.76
N VAL A 6 -6.15 2.33 -13.87
CA VAL A 6 -6.16 2.66 -12.45
C VAL A 6 -5.95 1.40 -11.63
N GLU A 7 -5.21 1.53 -10.54
CA GLU A 7 -5.12 0.51 -9.50
C GLU A 7 -6.05 0.86 -8.34
N CYS A 8 -6.64 -0.14 -7.70
CA CYS A 8 -7.35 0.00 -6.44
C CYS A 8 -6.91 -1.09 -5.48
N VAL A 9 -6.55 -0.72 -4.23
CA VAL A 9 -5.93 -1.65 -3.28
C VAL A 9 -6.75 -1.75 -1.98
N PRO A 10 -7.96 -2.36 -2.02
CA PRO A 10 -8.73 -2.58 -0.82
C PRO A 10 -8.00 -3.51 0.17
N ASN A 11 -8.11 -3.17 1.46
CA ASN A 11 -7.64 -4.02 2.54
C ASN A 11 -8.85 -4.44 3.38
N ILE A 12 -9.06 -5.75 3.50
CA ILE A 12 -10.14 -6.33 4.30
C ILE A 12 -9.63 -6.87 5.63
N SER A 13 -10.46 -6.82 6.66
CA SER A 13 -10.17 -7.33 8.00
C SER A 13 -10.52 -8.83 8.10
N GLU A 14 -9.86 -9.63 7.29
CA GLU A 14 -9.86 -11.08 7.28
C GLU A 14 -8.54 -11.56 6.66
N GLY A 15 -7.79 -12.38 7.34
CA GLY A 15 -6.51 -12.91 6.86
C GLY A 15 -6.31 -14.38 7.17
N ILE A 16 -7.34 -15.03 7.77
CA ILE A 16 -7.25 -16.41 8.29
C ILE A 16 -8.18 -17.34 7.53
N ASP A 17 -9.42 -16.94 7.34
CA ASP A 17 -10.44 -17.74 6.66
C ASP A 17 -10.34 -17.57 5.13
N THR A 18 -9.59 -18.49 4.52
CA THR A 18 -9.33 -18.46 3.06
C THR A 18 -10.59 -18.63 2.21
N GLU A 19 -11.60 -19.39 2.69
CA GLU A 19 -12.86 -19.55 1.98
C GLU A 19 -13.65 -18.23 1.96
N LYS A 20 -13.67 -17.53 3.09
CA LYS A 20 -14.31 -16.22 3.20
C LYS A 20 -13.60 -15.17 2.35
N ILE A 21 -12.26 -15.17 2.36
CA ILE A 21 -11.45 -14.27 1.50
C ILE A 21 -11.80 -14.53 0.04
N GLU A 22 -11.85 -15.79 -0.39
CA GLU A 22 -12.17 -16.14 -1.78
C GLU A 22 -13.59 -15.72 -2.18
N LEU A 23 -14.59 -15.88 -1.31
CA LEU A 23 -15.95 -15.38 -1.57
C LEU A 23 -15.99 -13.86 -1.78
N ILE A 24 -15.21 -13.11 -0.98
CA ILE A 24 -15.11 -11.65 -1.10
C ILE A 24 -14.42 -11.26 -2.40
N VAL A 25 -13.31 -11.90 -2.72
CA VAL A 25 -12.50 -11.62 -3.92
C VAL A 25 -13.28 -11.97 -5.20
N GLN A 26 -14.05 -13.06 -5.17
CA GLN A 26 -14.85 -13.48 -6.32
C GLN A 26 -15.89 -12.43 -6.73
N ALA A 27 -16.38 -11.62 -5.79
CA ALA A 27 -17.30 -10.53 -6.12
C ALA A 27 -16.66 -9.51 -7.08
N ALA A 28 -15.37 -9.20 -6.92
CA ALA A 28 -14.63 -8.33 -7.85
C ALA A 28 -14.30 -9.05 -9.17
N ARG A 29 -13.88 -10.32 -9.12
CA ARG A 29 -13.56 -11.11 -10.32
C ARG A 29 -14.74 -11.25 -11.28
N ASN A 30 -15.98 -11.20 -10.78
CA ASN A 30 -17.18 -11.27 -11.59
C ASN A 30 -17.43 -9.99 -12.41
N ILE A 31 -16.67 -8.94 -12.21
CA ILE A 31 -16.79 -7.67 -12.95
C ILE A 31 -15.85 -7.69 -14.16
N SER A 32 -16.43 -7.79 -15.34
CA SER A 32 -15.67 -7.75 -16.60
C SER A 32 -14.87 -6.45 -16.71
N GLY A 33 -13.57 -6.55 -17.02
CA GLY A 33 -12.65 -5.42 -17.11
C GLY A 33 -12.02 -4.99 -15.78
N CYS A 34 -12.36 -5.65 -14.65
CA CYS A 34 -11.69 -5.50 -13.38
C CYS A 34 -10.80 -6.74 -13.15
N ALA A 35 -9.49 -6.59 -13.29
CA ALA A 35 -8.54 -7.66 -12.99
C ALA A 35 -8.20 -7.70 -11.49
N VAL A 36 -8.23 -8.88 -10.89
CA VAL A 36 -7.69 -9.12 -9.54
C VAL A 36 -6.27 -9.65 -9.71
N LEU A 37 -5.29 -8.79 -9.49
CA LEU A 37 -3.87 -9.07 -9.73
C LEU A 37 -3.15 -9.67 -8.52
N GLY A 38 -3.64 -9.40 -7.31
CA GLY A 38 -3.03 -9.89 -6.08
C GLY A 38 -4.06 -10.12 -4.98
N VAL A 39 -3.85 -11.18 -4.19
CA VAL A 39 -4.59 -11.46 -2.95
C VAL A 39 -3.56 -11.92 -1.94
N GLU A 40 -3.26 -11.09 -0.95
CA GLU A 40 -2.17 -11.29 0.00
C GLU A 40 -2.73 -11.35 1.43
N PRO A 41 -3.15 -12.55 1.89
CA PRO A 41 -3.62 -12.74 3.26
C PRO A 41 -2.45 -12.77 4.24
N ASP A 42 -2.66 -12.15 5.41
CA ASP A 42 -1.73 -12.18 6.53
C ASP A 42 -2.51 -12.59 7.79
N ALA A 43 -2.20 -13.77 8.31
CA ALA A 43 -2.90 -14.36 9.44
C ALA A 43 -2.55 -13.66 10.77
N ASP A 44 -1.33 -13.16 10.95
CA ASP A 44 -0.88 -12.48 12.17
C ASP A 44 -1.57 -11.11 12.29
N TYR A 45 -1.62 -10.39 11.18
CA TYR A 45 -2.35 -9.12 11.09
C TYR A 45 -3.86 -9.31 10.96
N ASN A 46 -4.31 -10.52 10.62
CA ASN A 46 -5.70 -10.86 10.30
C ASN A 46 -6.29 -9.86 9.29
N ARG A 47 -5.59 -9.73 8.16
CA ARG A 47 -5.85 -8.76 7.11
C ARG A 47 -5.48 -9.36 5.75
N THR A 48 -6.23 -9.02 4.71
CA THR A 48 -5.84 -9.31 3.32
C THR A 48 -5.72 -8.02 2.53
N VAL A 49 -4.63 -7.87 1.80
CA VAL A 49 -4.46 -6.83 0.78
C VAL A 49 -4.90 -7.42 -0.56
N ILE A 50 -5.77 -6.71 -1.26
CA ILE A 50 -6.28 -7.14 -2.56
C ILE A 50 -5.92 -6.06 -3.57
N THR A 51 -5.32 -6.45 -4.71
CA THR A 51 -4.96 -5.52 -5.77
C THR A 51 -5.90 -5.71 -6.95
N LEU A 52 -6.67 -4.68 -7.26
CA LEU A 52 -7.53 -4.58 -8.43
C LEU A 52 -6.89 -3.63 -9.43
N ALA A 53 -6.98 -3.93 -10.73
CA ALA A 53 -6.52 -3.00 -11.76
C ALA A 53 -7.34 -3.15 -13.05
N GLY A 54 -7.34 -2.10 -13.88
CA GLY A 54 -8.07 -2.03 -15.15
C GLY A 54 -8.55 -0.62 -15.46
N GLU A 55 -9.54 -0.50 -16.31
CA GLU A 55 -10.18 0.79 -16.56
C GLU A 55 -10.96 1.30 -15.34
N ALA A 56 -11.11 2.61 -15.22
CA ALA A 56 -11.64 3.27 -14.04
C ALA A 56 -13.04 2.77 -13.61
N ASP A 57 -13.99 2.66 -14.56
CA ASP A 57 -15.36 2.24 -14.25
C ASP A 57 -15.46 0.75 -13.83
N PRO A 58 -14.86 -0.23 -14.53
CA PRO A 58 -14.78 -1.60 -14.07
C PRO A 58 -14.13 -1.76 -12.70
N VAL A 59 -13.00 -1.09 -12.45
CA VAL A 59 -12.29 -1.18 -11.15
C VAL A 59 -13.14 -0.58 -10.02
N SER A 60 -13.80 0.55 -10.24
CA SER A 60 -14.70 1.14 -9.25
C SER A 60 -15.89 0.20 -8.93
N LYS A 61 -16.45 -0.46 -9.95
CA LYS A 61 -17.51 -1.48 -9.76
C LYS A 61 -17.00 -2.71 -9.02
N GLY A 62 -15.81 -3.21 -9.38
CA GLY A 62 -15.17 -4.33 -8.71
C GLY A 62 -14.89 -4.05 -7.23
N ALA A 63 -14.36 -2.85 -6.93
CA ALA A 63 -14.13 -2.40 -5.56
C ALA A 63 -15.45 -2.29 -4.77
N PHE A 64 -16.52 -1.79 -5.39
CA PHE A 64 -17.84 -1.72 -4.74
C PHE A 64 -18.40 -3.10 -4.38
N GLU A 65 -18.39 -4.06 -5.31
CA GLU A 65 -18.92 -5.41 -5.06
C GLU A 65 -18.05 -6.16 -4.03
N LEU A 66 -16.72 -5.96 -4.05
CA LEU A 66 -15.81 -6.48 -3.04
C LEU A 66 -16.15 -5.91 -1.64
N ILE A 67 -16.31 -4.59 -1.52
CA ILE A 67 -16.69 -3.93 -0.27
C ILE A 67 -18.01 -4.48 0.26
N LYS A 68 -19.01 -4.63 -0.60
CA LYS A 68 -20.32 -5.17 -0.24
C LYS A 68 -20.23 -6.62 0.26
N ALA A 69 -19.43 -7.46 -0.41
CA ALA A 69 -19.18 -8.82 0.03
C ALA A 69 -18.44 -8.86 1.37
N ALA A 70 -17.42 -8.00 1.58
CA ALA A 70 -16.70 -7.92 2.84
C ALA A 70 -17.60 -7.51 4.00
N ILE A 71 -18.48 -6.51 3.82
CA ILE A 71 -19.47 -6.06 4.82
C ILE A 71 -20.44 -7.21 5.16
N PHE A 72 -20.80 -8.04 4.18
CA PHE A 72 -21.69 -9.18 4.39
C PHE A 72 -21.04 -10.29 5.21
N HIS A 73 -19.78 -10.66 4.88
CA HIS A 73 -19.10 -11.84 5.40
C HIS A 73 -18.28 -11.57 6.69
N ILE A 74 -17.84 -10.32 6.93
CA ILE A 74 -17.00 -9.97 8.07
C ILE A 74 -17.85 -9.33 9.18
N ASP A 75 -17.65 -9.81 10.42
CA ASP A 75 -18.23 -9.21 11.63
C ASP A 75 -17.13 -8.66 12.52
N MET A 76 -16.98 -7.36 12.54
CA MET A 76 -15.93 -6.67 13.30
C MET A 76 -16.04 -6.86 14.83
N ARG A 77 -17.21 -7.22 15.35
CA ARG A 77 -17.40 -7.54 16.78
C ARG A 77 -16.62 -8.79 17.21
N GLN A 78 -16.29 -9.65 16.25
CA GLN A 78 -15.54 -10.90 16.45
C GLN A 78 -14.08 -10.80 15.97
N HIS A 79 -13.76 -9.77 15.16
CA HIS A 79 -12.45 -9.62 14.55
C HIS A 79 -11.38 -9.23 15.58
N LYS A 80 -10.23 -9.94 15.53
CA LYS A 80 -9.00 -9.65 16.27
C LYS A 80 -7.81 -9.76 15.34
N GLY A 81 -6.86 -8.86 15.41
CA GLY A 81 -5.61 -8.84 14.64
C GLY A 81 -4.72 -7.68 15.08
N GLU A 82 -3.44 -7.79 14.82
CA GLU A 82 -2.44 -6.78 15.19
C GLU A 82 -2.50 -5.52 14.33
N HIS A 83 -3.09 -5.62 13.13
CA HIS A 83 -3.16 -4.49 12.20
C HIS A 83 -4.20 -3.45 12.64
N PRO A 84 -3.85 -2.14 12.68
CA PRO A 84 -4.83 -1.08 12.92
C PRO A 84 -5.90 -1.04 11.83
N ARG A 85 -7.18 -1.03 12.22
CA ARG A 85 -8.30 -1.04 11.26
C ARG A 85 -9.52 -0.30 11.81
N LEU A 86 -10.37 0.20 10.91
CA LEU A 86 -11.64 0.85 11.24
C LEU A 86 -12.87 -0.03 10.96
N GLY A 87 -12.79 -1.00 10.06
CA GLY A 87 -13.93 -1.82 9.71
C GLY A 87 -13.59 -3.03 8.85
N ALA A 88 -14.64 -3.71 8.38
CA ALA A 88 -14.55 -4.91 7.53
C ALA A 88 -13.71 -4.69 6.26
N VAL A 89 -13.83 -3.51 5.67
CA VAL A 89 -12.86 -2.95 4.75
C VAL A 89 -12.25 -1.73 5.44
N ASP A 90 -10.98 -1.81 5.73
CA ASP A 90 -10.31 -0.73 6.46
C ASP A 90 -9.96 0.45 5.53
N VAL A 91 -9.41 0.14 4.37
CA VAL A 91 -8.98 1.15 3.38
C VAL A 91 -9.23 0.67 1.96
N CYS A 92 -9.60 1.61 1.07
CA CYS A 92 -9.80 1.37 -0.35
C CYS A 92 -9.26 2.57 -1.16
N PRO A 93 -7.96 2.58 -1.49
CA PRO A 93 -7.34 3.63 -2.28
C PRO A 93 -7.43 3.39 -3.77
N PHE A 94 -7.66 4.46 -4.54
CA PHE A 94 -7.37 4.52 -5.96
C PHE A 94 -5.99 5.13 -6.21
N VAL A 95 -5.26 4.57 -7.16
CA VAL A 95 -3.89 4.93 -7.51
C VAL A 95 -3.83 5.15 -9.03
N PRO A 96 -3.43 6.33 -9.51
CA PRO A 96 -3.27 6.56 -10.94
C PRO A 96 -2.05 5.79 -11.45
N LEU A 97 -2.21 5.05 -12.58
CA LEU A 97 -1.12 4.35 -13.23
C LEU A 97 -0.86 4.93 -14.62
N GLN A 98 -1.82 4.84 -15.53
CA GLN A 98 -1.65 5.26 -16.91
C GLN A 98 -2.88 6.00 -17.41
N GLY A 99 -2.68 7.14 -18.09
CA GLY A 99 -3.75 7.88 -18.76
C GLY A 99 -4.85 8.46 -17.85
N ILE A 100 -4.65 8.46 -16.53
CA ILE A 100 -5.56 8.99 -15.52
C ILE A 100 -4.78 9.87 -14.53
N THR A 101 -5.41 10.95 -14.05
CA THR A 101 -4.78 11.86 -13.08
C THR A 101 -5.16 11.55 -11.64
N MET A 102 -4.41 12.10 -10.68
CA MET A 102 -4.73 11.99 -9.26
C MET A 102 -6.09 12.62 -8.92
N GLU A 103 -6.44 13.72 -9.57
CA GLU A 103 -7.74 14.39 -9.41
C GLU A 103 -8.87 13.47 -9.86
N GLN A 104 -8.72 12.79 -11.00
CA GLN A 104 -9.71 11.82 -11.49
C GLN A 104 -9.82 10.62 -10.53
N CYS A 105 -8.72 10.10 -10.00
CA CYS A 105 -8.74 9.07 -8.96
C CYS A 105 -9.43 9.55 -7.67
N SER A 106 -9.26 10.83 -7.32
CA SER A 106 -9.93 11.44 -6.16
C SER A 106 -11.44 11.53 -6.35
N GLU A 107 -11.91 11.85 -7.57
CA GLU A 107 -13.34 11.85 -7.88
C GLU A 107 -13.91 10.43 -7.85
N LEU A 108 -13.22 9.42 -8.44
CA LEU A 108 -13.63 8.02 -8.33
C LEU A 108 -13.77 7.57 -6.87
N ALA A 109 -12.82 7.97 -6.01
CA ALA A 109 -12.85 7.64 -4.59
C ALA A 109 -14.06 8.26 -3.88
N LYS A 110 -14.39 9.52 -4.18
CA LYS A 110 -15.57 10.21 -3.63
C LYS A 110 -16.87 9.59 -4.10
N GLU A 111 -16.98 9.28 -5.40
CA GLU A 111 -18.15 8.62 -5.96
C GLU A 111 -18.38 7.25 -5.33
N LEU A 112 -17.29 6.44 -5.17
CA LEU A 112 -17.37 5.17 -4.48
C LEU A 112 -17.77 5.35 -3.01
N ALA A 113 -17.20 6.33 -2.30
CA ALA A 113 -17.54 6.59 -0.90
C ALA A 113 -19.03 6.94 -0.73
N ILE A 114 -19.59 7.78 -1.58
CA ILE A 114 -21.02 8.14 -1.59
C ILE A 114 -21.87 6.89 -1.86
N LYS A 115 -21.48 6.09 -2.85
CA LYS A 115 -22.22 4.86 -3.23
C LYS A 115 -22.21 3.84 -2.09
N VAL A 116 -21.05 3.56 -1.49
CA VAL A 116 -20.93 2.64 -0.34
C VAL A 116 -21.77 3.14 0.83
N ALA A 117 -21.68 4.42 1.16
CA ALA A 117 -22.44 5.01 2.25
C ALA A 117 -23.96 4.91 2.04
N SER A 118 -24.44 5.10 0.82
CA SER A 118 -25.87 5.09 0.50
C SER A 118 -26.45 3.68 0.33
N GLU A 119 -25.71 2.74 -0.28
CA GLU A 119 -26.22 1.40 -0.60
C GLU A 119 -25.90 0.36 0.50
N CYS A 120 -24.77 0.52 1.22
CA CYS A 120 -24.37 -0.40 2.28
C CYS A 120 -24.65 0.15 3.69
N GLU A 121 -25.07 1.41 3.81
CA GLU A 121 -25.35 2.07 5.10
C GLU A 121 -24.17 2.00 6.10
N VAL A 122 -22.94 2.17 5.60
CA VAL A 122 -21.69 2.12 6.37
C VAL A 122 -21.02 3.50 6.38
N PRO A 123 -20.51 3.98 7.54
CA PRO A 123 -19.78 5.23 7.62
C PRO A 123 -18.54 5.21 6.71
N THR A 124 -18.38 6.23 5.86
CA THR A 124 -17.23 6.36 4.97
C THR A 124 -16.47 7.66 5.23
N PHE A 125 -15.15 7.55 5.28
CA PHE A 125 -14.22 8.67 5.42
C PHE A 125 -13.38 8.79 4.16
N THR A 126 -13.24 9.99 3.62
CA THR A 126 -12.31 10.26 2.52
C THR A 126 -10.92 10.57 3.05
N TYR A 127 -9.86 10.10 2.35
CA TYR A 127 -8.48 10.34 2.78
C TYR A 127 -7.52 10.56 1.59
N GLY A 128 -6.27 10.88 1.88
CA GLY A 128 -5.25 11.12 0.87
C GLY A 128 -5.56 12.37 0.05
N PHE A 129 -5.46 12.27 -1.27
CA PHE A 129 -5.79 13.38 -2.18
C PHE A 129 -7.30 13.60 -2.31
N ALA A 130 -8.14 12.62 -1.94
CA ALA A 130 -9.59 12.77 -1.89
C ALA A 130 -10.12 13.36 -0.57
N ALA A 131 -9.22 13.65 0.39
CA ALA A 131 -9.59 14.16 1.71
C ALA A 131 -10.37 15.47 1.63
N THR A 132 -11.42 15.60 2.46
CA THR A 132 -12.21 16.83 2.58
C THR A 132 -11.55 17.86 3.51
N HIS A 133 -10.58 17.44 4.32
CA HIS A 133 -9.85 18.28 5.28
C HIS A 133 -8.38 17.85 5.34
N ASP A 134 -7.46 18.79 5.56
CA ASP A 134 -6.00 18.55 5.58
C ASP A 134 -5.57 17.49 6.60
N ASP A 135 -6.21 17.42 7.76
CA ASP A 135 -5.89 16.45 8.81
C ASP A 135 -6.42 15.03 8.53
N ARG A 136 -7.14 14.81 7.43
CA ARG A 136 -7.54 13.50 6.88
C ARG A 136 -6.62 12.97 5.79
N THR A 137 -5.65 13.75 5.34
CA THR A 137 -4.71 13.31 4.31
C THR A 137 -3.88 12.09 4.75
N LEU A 138 -3.59 11.99 6.03
CA LEU A 138 -2.90 10.82 6.61
C LEU A 138 -3.90 9.80 7.16
N LEU A 139 -3.87 8.60 6.60
CA LEU A 139 -4.69 7.48 7.06
C LEU A 139 -4.54 7.20 8.56
N SER A 140 -3.32 7.36 9.11
CA SER A 140 -3.05 7.21 10.53
C SER A 140 -3.83 8.18 11.42
N SER A 141 -4.21 9.35 10.90
CA SER A 141 -5.05 10.30 11.64
C SER A 141 -6.47 9.80 11.79
N LEU A 142 -7.01 9.15 10.76
CA LEU A 142 -8.36 8.57 10.78
C LEU A 142 -8.43 7.28 11.59
N ARG A 143 -7.34 6.48 11.62
CA ARG A 143 -7.25 5.20 12.33
C ARG A 143 -6.98 5.31 13.83
N LYS A 144 -6.81 6.51 14.37
CA LYS A 144 -6.67 6.67 15.83
C LYS A 144 -7.83 5.97 16.54
N GLU A 145 -7.53 5.31 17.70
CA GLU A 145 -8.50 4.55 18.48
C GLU A 145 -9.14 3.36 17.76
N GLN A 146 -8.87 3.18 16.48
CA GLN A 146 -9.29 2.03 15.66
C GLN A 146 -10.81 1.77 15.70
N TYR A 147 -11.23 0.55 15.35
CA TYR A 147 -12.63 0.12 15.45
C TYR A 147 -13.17 0.21 16.88
N GLU A 148 -12.33 -0.09 17.87
CA GLU A 148 -12.69 -0.11 19.29
C GLU A 148 -13.12 1.27 19.82
N GLY A 149 -12.52 2.34 19.31
CA GLY A 149 -12.89 3.71 19.66
C GLY A 149 -14.02 4.31 18.82
N LEU A 150 -14.42 3.63 17.74
CA LEU A 150 -15.33 4.20 16.75
C LEU A 150 -16.73 4.49 17.33
N GLN A 151 -17.23 3.64 18.24
CA GLN A 151 -18.51 3.88 18.92
C GLN A 151 -18.47 5.16 19.74
N ALA A 152 -17.47 5.35 20.60
CA ALA A 152 -17.33 6.57 21.39
C ALA A 152 -17.19 7.82 20.50
N ARG A 153 -16.37 7.70 19.45
CA ARG A 153 -16.15 8.74 18.44
C ARG A 153 -17.45 9.21 17.77
N MET A 154 -18.34 8.28 17.40
CA MET A 154 -19.60 8.59 16.69
C MET A 154 -20.78 8.92 17.64
N SER A 155 -20.71 8.53 18.92
CA SER A 155 -21.76 8.75 19.92
C SER A 155 -21.52 9.96 20.82
N GLY A 156 -20.49 10.76 20.53
CA GLY A 156 -20.17 11.96 21.34
C GLY A 156 -19.45 11.66 22.65
N GLY A 157 -18.83 10.46 22.77
CA GLY A 157 -17.95 10.10 23.88
C GLY A 157 -16.57 10.76 23.78
N ASP A 158 -15.72 10.46 24.76
CA ASP A 158 -14.32 10.92 24.75
C ASP A 158 -13.57 10.32 23.56
N THR A 159 -12.88 11.16 22.82
CA THR A 159 -12.08 10.77 21.66
C THR A 159 -10.91 11.73 21.46
N SER A 160 -9.80 11.22 20.94
CA SER A 160 -8.64 12.02 20.55
C SER A 160 -8.77 12.65 19.14
N HIS A 161 -9.91 12.43 18.47
CA HIS A 161 -10.18 12.98 17.16
C HIS A 161 -10.56 14.46 17.22
N SER A 162 -10.06 15.24 16.24
CA SER A 162 -10.49 16.63 16.01
C SER A 162 -11.92 16.65 15.44
N GLU A 163 -12.56 17.82 15.44
CA GLU A 163 -13.90 17.99 14.84
C GLU A 163 -13.94 17.57 13.37
N SER A 164 -12.86 17.84 12.62
CA SER A 164 -12.74 17.47 11.21
C SER A 164 -12.51 15.98 10.96
N THR A 165 -11.98 15.24 11.93
CA THR A 165 -11.74 13.79 11.82
C THR A 165 -12.75 12.93 12.56
N LYS A 166 -13.63 13.53 13.34
CA LYS A 166 -14.54 12.85 14.27
C LYS A 166 -15.66 12.08 13.55
N LEU A 167 -16.37 12.73 12.65
CA LEU A 167 -17.52 12.14 11.94
C LEU A 167 -17.18 11.75 10.51
N PRO A 168 -17.86 10.75 9.93
CA PRO A 168 -17.64 10.36 8.55
C PRO A 168 -18.04 11.49 7.57
N ASP A 169 -17.55 11.40 6.33
CA ASP A 169 -17.97 12.29 5.26
C ASP A 169 -19.37 11.91 4.75
N PHE A 170 -19.64 10.60 4.68
CA PHE A 170 -20.90 10.08 4.16
C PHE A 170 -21.39 8.89 4.99
N GLY A 171 -22.70 8.65 4.93
CA GLY A 171 -23.36 7.53 5.59
C GLY A 171 -23.82 7.84 7.01
N PRO A 172 -24.00 6.85 7.87
CA PRO A 172 -24.48 7.03 9.24
C PRO A 172 -23.57 7.95 10.06
N MET A 173 -24.14 9.01 10.61
CA MET A 173 -23.45 9.95 11.50
C MET A 173 -23.54 9.54 12.97
N GLN A 174 -24.31 8.51 13.30
CA GLN A 174 -24.48 7.96 14.62
C GLN A 174 -24.25 6.46 14.60
N TRP A 175 -23.69 5.95 15.70
CA TRP A 175 -23.46 4.52 15.86
C TRP A 175 -24.77 3.71 15.82
N ASN A 176 -24.77 2.62 15.06
CA ASN A 176 -25.89 1.70 14.91
C ASN A 176 -25.38 0.26 14.74
N GLU A 177 -26.27 -0.72 14.56
CA GLU A 177 -25.94 -2.14 14.39
C GLU A 177 -25.08 -2.41 13.13
N ASN A 178 -25.30 -1.70 12.03
CA ASN A 178 -24.46 -1.82 10.82
C ASN A 178 -23.04 -1.33 11.11
N CYS A 179 -22.90 -0.20 11.85
CA CYS A 179 -21.61 0.29 12.29
C CYS A 179 -20.92 -0.72 13.24
N ALA A 180 -21.68 -1.36 14.14
CA ALA A 180 -21.15 -2.38 15.05
C ALA A 180 -20.64 -3.61 14.28
N LYS A 181 -21.38 -4.07 13.27
CA LYS A 181 -20.98 -5.22 12.45
C LYS A 181 -19.81 -4.90 11.52
N SER A 182 -19.88 -3.78 10.81
CA SER A 182 -18.99 -3.48 9.67
C SER A 182 -17.90 -2.46 9.97
N GLY A 183 -18.03 -1.69 11.06
CA GLY A 183 -17.15 -0.57 11.34
C GLY A 183 -17.36 0.60 10.37
N ALA A 184 -16.27 1.24 9.98
CA ALA A 184 -16.21 2.31 9.00
C ALA A 184 -15.14 2.03 7.95
N ILE A 185 -15.26 2.65 6.78
CA ILE A 185 -14.33 2.46 5.66
C ILE A 185 -13.63 3.78 5.36
N THR A 186 -12.33 3.74 5.07
CA THR A 186 -11.59 4.85 4.50
C THR A 186 -11.40 4.64 3.01
N ILE A 187 -11.96 5.55 2.19
CA ILE A 187 -11.86 5.50 0.72
C ILE A 187 -11.12 6.74 0.25
N GLY A 188 -10.14 6.59 -0.62
CA GLY A 188 -9.36 7.74 -1.04
C GLY A 188 -8.49 7.51 -2.26
N SER A 189 -7.56 8.42 -2.48
CA SER A 189 -6.57 8.32 -3.55
C SER A 189 -5.18 8.66 -3.01
N ARG A 190 -4.17 7.99 -3.54
CA ARG A 190 -2.78 8.17 -3.14
C ARG A 190 -1.84 7.92 -4.31
N SER A 191 -0.61 8.41 -4.21
CA SER A 191 0.47 8.00 -5.10
C SER A 191 0.75 6.51 -4.95
N ILE A 192 1.38 5.94 -5.95
CA ILE A 192 1.83 4.55 -5.90
C ILE A 192 2.71 4.33 -4.67
N LEU A 193 2.65 3.13 -4.13
CA LEU A 193 3.53 2.69 -3.06
C LEU A 193 4.22 1.43 -3.53
N VAL A 194 5.54 1.48 -3.66
CA VAL A 194 6.35 0.32 -3.98
C VAL A 194 6.92 -0.25 -2.68
N ALA A 195 6.49 -1.45 -2.32
CA ALA A 195 7.07 -2.20 -1.20
C ALA A 195 8.36 -2.88 -1.70
N TYR A 196 9.50 -2.40 -1.19
CA TYR A 196 10.81 -2.70 -1.73
C TYR A 196 11.81 -3.05 -0.63
N ASN A 197 12.34 -4.26 -0.66
CA ASN A 197 13.31 -4.76 0.30
C ASN A 197 14.69 -4.88 -0.35
N VAL A 198 15.72 -4.36 0.30
CA VAL A 198 17.12 -4.51 -0.13
C VAL A 198 17.79 -5.54 0.74
N ASN A 199 18.37 -6.59 0.12
CA ASN A 199 19.01 -7.71 0.79
C ASN A 199 20.42 -7.32 1.26
N VAL A 200 20.73 -7.64 2.50
CA VAL A 200 22.02 -7.39 3.15
C VAL A 200 22.61 -8.73 3.54
N ASP A 201 23.81 -9.03 3.05
CA ASP A 201 24.48 -10.33 3.25
C ASP A 201 25.05 -10.46 4.67
N GLU A 202 24.15 -10.37 5.64
CA GLU A 202 24.41 -10.56 7.06
C GLU A 202 23.11 -11.00 7.74
N GLU A 203 23.15 -12.09 8.51
CA GLU A 203 21.97 -12.62 9.20
C GLU A 203 21.48 -11.67 10.31
N ASP A 204 22.42 -11.05 11.06
CA ASP A 204 22.08 -10.07 12.08
C ASP A 204 21.63 -8.75 11.44
N ALA A 205 20.41 -8.33 11.73
CA ALA A 205 19.83 -7.11 11.19
C ALA A 205 20.44 -5.79 11.74
N VAL A 206 21.60 -5.80 12.39
CA VAL A 206 22.23 -4.58 12.95
C VAL A 206 22.55 -3.57 11.84
N VAL A 207 23.21 -4.03 10.77
CA VAL A 207 23.55 -3.16 9.63
C VAL A 207 22.28 -2.75 8.88
N ALA A 208 21.36 -3.69 8.60
CA ALA A 208 20.08 -3.39 7.95
C ALA A 208 19.23 -2.35 8.74
N LYS A 209 19.15 -2.47 10.07
CA LYS A 209 18.49 -1.48 10.95
C LYS A 209 19.16 -0.12 10.88
N LYS A 210 20.47 -0.06 10.79
CA LYS A 210 21.21 1.19 10.65
C LYS A 210 20.92 1.83 9.30
N ILE A 211 21.01 1.06 8.21
CA ILE A 211 20.67 1.54 6.86
C ILE A 211 19.24 2.06 6.84
N GLY A 212 18.25 1.26 7.27
CA GLY A 212 16.84 1.65 7.30
C GLY A 212 16.58 2.94 8.08
N SER A 213 17.32 3.17 9.19
CA SER A 213 17.23 4.41 9.96
C SER A 213 17.84 5.64 9.27
N LEU A 214 18.80 5.44 8.37
CA LEU A 214 19.47 6.50 7.62
C LEU A 214 18.71 6.86 6.34
N VAL A 215 18.19 5.87 5.63
CA VAL A 215 17.50 6.09 4.36
C VAL A 215 16.07 6.62 4.55
N ARG A 216 15.33 6.18 5.56
CA ARG A 216 13.94 6.62 5.76
C ARG A 216 13.82 8.12 5.96
N SER A 217 12.85 8.78 5.35
CA SER A 217 12.65 10.24 5.38
C SER A 217 12.54 10.83 6.80
N THR A 218 11.95 10.08 7.76
CA THR A 218 11.88 10.51 9.16
C THR A 218 13.21 10.46 9.90
N GLY A 219 14.22 9.79 9.34
CA GLY A 219 15.57 9.70 9.90
C GLY A 219 15.63 9.13 11.31
N ARG A 220 16.52 9.65 12.13
CA ARG A 220 16.80 9.14 13.49
C ARG A 220 16.79 10.24 14.54
N LEU A 221 16.50 9.86 15.79
CA LEU A 221 16.61 10.72 16.97
C LEU A 221 18.01 10.54 17.58
N LEU A 222 18.76 11.64 17.67
CA LEU A 222 20.01 11.69 18.43
C LEU A 222 19.75 12.30 19.81
N LYS A 223 20.26 11.63 20.85
CA LYS A 223 20.30 12.18 22.20
C LYS A 223 21.61 12.97 22.34
N GLN A 224 21.50 14.26 22.62
CA GLN A 224 22.62 15.15 22.91
C GLN A 224 23.16 14.90 24.32
N SER A 225 24.36 15.37 24.59
CA SER A 225 25.01 15.24 25.91
C SER A 225 24.24 15.95 27.02
N ASP A 226 23.47 16.99 26.70
CA ASP A 226 22.61 17.74 27.61
C ASP A 226 21.23 17.09 27.84
N GLY A 227 20.99 15.88 27.27
CA GLY A 227 19.74 15.13 27.36
C GLY A 227 18.66 15.52 26.36
N ARG A 228 18.85 16.57 25.57
CA ARG A 228 17.93 16.95 24.50
C ARG A 228 17.96 15.90 23.40
N ARG A 229 16.85 15.80 22.66
CA ARG A 229 16.74 14.94 21.49
C ARG A 229 16.61 15.82 20.24
N ALA A 230 17.49 15.60 19.29
CA ALA A 230 17.42 16.22 17.96
C ALA A 230 17.05 15.15 16.92
N ARG A 231 16.10 15.46 16.05
CA ARG A 231 15.79 14.61 14.90
C ARG A 231 16.69 15.03 13.74
N ILE A 232 17.42 14.05 13.22
CA ILE A 232 18.18 14.22 11.96
C ILE A 232 17.33 13.59 10.86
N PRO A 233 16.93 14.35 9.82
CA PRO A 233 16.25 13.81 8.66
C PRO A 233 17.06 12.67 8.02
N GLY A 234 16.40 11.73 7.37
CA GLY A 234 17.06 10.70 6.59
C GLY A 234 17.45 11.19 5.21
N MET A 235 18.09 10.30 4.45
CA MET A 235 18.70 10.63 3.17
C MET A 235 17.69 10.70 2.03
N LEU A 236 16.63 9.90 2.07
CA LEU A 236 15.69 9.73 0.96
C LEU A 236 14.33 10.34 1.26
N PRO A 237 13.76 11.12 0.33
CA PRO A 237 12.40 11.64 0.46
C PRO A 237 11.37 10.52 0.34
N MET A 238 10.21 10.67 0.95
CA MET A 238 9.03 9.80 0.82
C MET A 238 9.29 8.31 1.10
N VAL A 239 10.37 7.94 1.78
CA VAL A 239 10.73 6.56 2.15
C VAL A 239 10.38 6.29 3.61
N GLN A 240 9.66 5.20 3.86
CA GLN A 240 9.59 4.52 5.14
C GLN A 240 10.58 3.36 5.11
N GLY A 241 11.34 3.13 6.18
CA GLY A 241 12.35 2.07 6.16
C GLY A 241 12.67 1.56 7.56
N MET A 242 12.92 0.26 7.64
CA MET A 242 13.36 -0.46 8.82
C MET A 242 14.27 -1.64 8.43
N GLY A 243 15.06 -2.14 9.35
CA GLY A 243 15.83 -3.37 9.16
C GLY A 243 15.14 -4.55 9.81
N VAL A 244 15.09 -5.67 9.11
CA VAL A 244 14.50 -6.93 9.57
C VAL A 244 15.44 -8.10 9.27
N THR A 245 15.36 -9.18 10.05
CA THR A 245 16.04 -10.44 9.77
C THR A 245 15.17 -11.31 8.87
N LEU A 246 15.76 -11.96 7.87
CA LEU A 246 15.12 -12.94 7.02
C LEU A 246 15.72 -14.32 7.30
N GLU A 247 15.34 -14.92 8.43
CA GLU A 247 15.92 -16.16 8.98
C GLU A 247 15.90 -17.31 7.98
N SER A 248 14.84 -17.43 7.17
CA SER A 248 14.70 -18.50 6.17
C SER A 248 15.78 -18.49 5.09
N HIS A 249 16.48 -17.35 4.91
CA HIS A 249 17.51 -17.16 3.89
C HIS A 249 18.91 -16.86 4.49
N GLY A 250 19.03 -16.77 5.83
CA GLY A 250 20.29 -16.45 6.49
C GLY A 250 20.82 -15.04 6.19
N ILE A 251 19.94 -14.10 5.86
CA ILE A 251 20.28 -12.71 5.53
C ILE A 251 19.40 -11.75 6.34
N SER A 252 19.71 -10.46 6.25
CA SER A 252 18.80 -9.41 6.71
C SER A 252 18.34 -8.54 5.54
N GLN A 253 17.28 -7.75 5.75
CA GLN A 253 16.73 -6.87 4.74
C GLN A 253 16.52 -5.46 5.28
N VAL A 254 16.76 -4.46 4.41
CA VAL A 254 16.22 -3.11 4.60
C VAL A 254 14.85 -3.10 3.95
N SER A 255 13.81 -3.28 4.76
CA SER A 255 12.42 -3.24 4.29
C SER A 255 11.96 -1.80 4.17
N MET A 256 11.49 -1.43 2.98
CA MET A 256 11.10 -0.06 2.65
C MET A 256 9.73 -0.01 1.97
N ASN A 257 9.01 1.08 2.24
CA ASN A 257 7.91 1.54 1.41
C ASN A 257 8.35 2.84 0.73
N LEU A 258 8.52 2.80 -0.58
CA LEU A 258 8.70 3.97 -1.43
C LEU A 258 7.30 4.52 -1.72
N ARG A 259 6.97 5.65 -1.09
CA ARG A 259 5.61 6.22 -1.09
C ARG A 259 5.35 7.14 -2.27
N ASP A 260 6.36 7.36 -3.06
CA ASP A 260 6.37 8.18 -4.26
C ASP A 260 7.61 7.77 -5.07
N ASP A 261 7.42 7.01 -6.11
CA ASP A 261 8.50 6.46 -6.94
C ASP A 261 9.15 7.49 -7.83
N GLU A 262 8.48 8.61 -8.14
CA GLU A 262 9.09 9.75 -8.82
C GLU A 262 10.03 10.51 -7.88
N ALA A 263 9.64 10.70 -6.60
CA ALA A 263 10.46 11.39 -5.61
C ALA A 263 11.66 10.54 -5.15
N CYS A 264 11.50 9.22 -5.10
CA CYS A 264 12.56 8.28 -4.75
C CYS A 264 12.41 6.98 -5.56
N PRO A 265 13.00 6.91 -6.77
CA PRO A 265 13.04 5.70 -7.58
C PRO A 265 13.77 4.53 -6.90
N MET A 266 13.41 3.29 -7.27
CA MET A 266 13.99 2.07 -6.67
C MET A 266 15.51 2.02 -6.77
N HIS A 267 16.09 2.37 -7.92
CA HIS A 267 17.55 2.38 -8.10
C HIS A 267 18.25 3.35 -7.16
N ILE A 268 17.66 4.51 -6.87
CA ILE A 268 18.21 5.48 -5.89
C ILE A 268 18.18 4.88 -4.47
N ALA A 269 17.10 4.21 -4.10
CA ALA A 269 17.00 3.54 -2.80
C ALA A 269 18.00 2.38 -2.68
N PHE A 270 18.15 1.59 -3.75
CA PHE A 270 19.09 0.48 -3.82
C PHE A 270 20.55 0.94 -3.68
N GLU A 271 20.98 1.89 -4.50
CA GLU A 271 22.35 2.40 -4.49
C GLU A 271 22.69 3.12 -3.17
N ALA A 272 21.71 3.82 -2.56
CA ALA A 272 21.90 4.39 -1.22
C ALA A 272 22.13 3.30 -0.15
N CYS A 273 21.35 2.23 -0.16
CA CYS A 273 21.54 1.11 0.75
C CYS A 273 22.90 0.43 0.53
N LYS A 274 23.27 0.17 -0.71
CA LYS A 274 24.54 -0.42 -1.13
C LYS A 274 25.75 0.42 -0.71
N SER A 275 25.68 1.73 -0.89
CA SER A 275 26.73 2.66 -0.46
C SER A 275 26.93 2.61 1.06
N ILE A 276 25.83 2.62 1.85
CA ILE A 276 25.95 2.58 3.32
C ILE A 276 26.43 1.20 3.78
N ALA A 277 25.97 0.10 3.16
CA ALA A 277 26.44 -1.26 3.48
C ALA A 277 27.93 -1.40 3.24
N SER A 278 28.44 -0.83 2.15
CA SER A 278 29.89 -0.82 1.83
C SER A 278 30.73 -0.13 2.92
N ASP A 279 30.24 0.94 3.54
CA ASP A 279 30.91 1.59 4.69
C ASP A 279 31.02 0.63 5.91
N HIS A 280 30.18 -0.38 5.95
CA HIS A 280 30.17 -1.44 6.98
C HIS A 280 30.83 -2.74 6.54
N GLN A 281 31.40 -2.80 5.33
CA GLN A 281 32.03 -3.98 4.74
C GLN A 281 31.07 -5.18 4.61
N VAL A 282 29.79 -4.88 4.32
CA VAL A 282 28.72 -5.85 4.10
C VAL A 282 28.21 -5.70 2.66
N ASP A 283 28.00 -6.83 1.98
CA ASP A 283 27.53 -6.86 0.61
C ASP A 283 25.99 -6.73 0.53
N VAL A 284 25.55 -6.21 -0.62
CA VAL A 284 24.14 -6.10 -1.00
C VAL A 284 23.94 -6.87 -2.29
N PRO A 285 23.59 -8.16 -2.19
CA PRO A 285 23.55 -9.07 -3.35
C PRO A 285 22.36 -8.82 -4.28
N GLY A 286 21.32 -8.15 -3.82
CA GLY A 286 20.12 -7.85 -4.61
C GLY A 286 19.00 -7.27 -3.78
N SER A 287 17.80 -7.38 -4.32
CA SER A 287 16.60 -6.81 -3.70
C SER A 287 15.37 -7.65 -4.02
N GLU A 288 14.25 -7.30 -3.40
CA GLU A 288 12.98 -7.97 -3.56
C GLU A 288 11.84 -6.93 -3.66
N LEU A 289 10.96 -7.11 -4.63
CA LEU A 289 9.69 -6.41 -4.69
C LEU A 289 8.61 -7.24 -3.99
N VAL A 290 7.89 -6.63 -3.06
CA VAL A 290 6.74 -7.25 -2.41
C VAL A 290 5.47 -6.76 -3.11
N GLY A 291 4.69 -7.70 -3.68
CA GLY A 291 3.52 -7.36 -4.49
C GLY A 291 3.89 -6.89 -5.89
N LEU A 292 3.14 -5.92 -6.40
CA LEU A 292 3.21 -5.43 -7.76
C LEU A 292 3.97 -4.10 -7.86
N VAL A 293 4.47 -3.80 -9.06
CA VAL A 293 5.24 -2.59 -9.36
C VAL A 293 4.73 -1.94 -10.65
N PRO A 294 4.65 -0.59 -10.74
CA PRO A 294 4.29 0.06 -12.00
C PRO A 294 5.42 -0.06 -13.02
N LEU A 295 5.05 -0.14 -14.28
CA LEU A 295 6.00 -0.20 -15.40
C LEU A 295 6.94 1.02 -15.39
N SER A 296 6.42 2.21 -15.06
CA SER A 296 7.22 3.45 -14.98
C SER A 296 8.42 3.31 -14.04
N ALA A 297 8.24 2.74 -12.84
CA ALA A 297 9.31 2.53 -11.87
C ALA A 297 10.37 1.53 -12.34
N MET A 298 9.94 0.49 -13.09
CA MET A 298 10.87 -0.45 -13.75
C MET A 298 11.67 0.23 -14.86
N LEU A 299 11.01 1.03 -15.71
CA LEU A 299 11.67 1.75 -16.80
C LEU A 299 12.68 2.78 -16.31
N ASP A 300 12.36 3.50 -15.21
CA ASP A 300 13.29 4.48 -14.63
C ASP A 300 14.55 3.79 -14.07
N SER A 301 14.37 2.66 -13.40
CA SER A 301 15.50 1.84 -12.94
C SER A 301 16.27 1.23 -14.11
N GLY A 302 15.56 0.79 -15.16
CA GLY A 302 16.16 0.27 -16.38
C GLY A 302 17.04 1.29 -17.09
N ARG A 303 16.58 2.54 -17.22
CA ARG A 303 17.39 3.62 -17.81
C ARG A 303 18.67 3.91 -17.03
N TRP A 304 18.66 3.68 -15.71
CA TRP A 304 19.84 3.83 -14.87
C TRP A 304 20.89 2.74 -15.11
N TYR A 305 20.46 1.49 -15.29
CA TYR A 305 21.36 0.34 -15.42
C TYR A 305 21.68 -0.08 -16.84
N ALA A 306 20.85 0.29 -17.81
CA ALA A 306 21.05 -0.07 -19.22
C ALA A 306 22.27 0.62 -19.84
N ALA A 307 22.80 0.03 -20.91
CA ALA A 307 23.81 0.67 -21.74
C ALA A 307 23.25 1.94 -22.41
N GLU A 308 24.14 2.88 -22.73
CA GLU A 308 23.77 4.12 -23.43
C GLU A 308 23.05 3.82 -24.75
N GLY A 309 21.89 4.47 -24.96
CA GLY A 309 21.10 4.36 -26.18
C GLY A 309 20.03 3.26 -26.19
N VAL A 310 19.91 2.46 -25.14
CA VAL A 310 18.81 1.49 -25.00
C VAL A 310 17.50 2.24 -24.74
N THR A 311 16.48 1.95 -25.57
CA THR A 311 15.15 2.56 -25.49
C THR A 311 14.00 1.55 -25.56
N ASP A 312 14.31 0.30 -25.88
CA ASP A 312 13.30 -0.77 -25.89
C ASP A 312 12.79 -1.06 -24.49
N GLU A 313 11.48 -1.11 -24.33
CA GLU A 313 10.82 -1.28 -23.05
C GLU A 313 11.23 -2.59 -22.36
N LYS A 314 11.28 -3.70 -23.10
CA LYS A 314 11.62 -5.01 -22.53
C LYS A 314 13.10 -5.07 -22.15
N GLU A 315 13.98 -4.48 -22.96
CA GLU A 315 15.42 -4.40 -22.65
C GLU A 315 15.65 -3.56 -21.38
N LEU A 316 14.91 -2.45 -21.21
CA LEU A 316 14.98 -1.63 -20.01
C LEU A 316 14.48 -2.40 -18.77
N VAL A 317 13.37 -3.14 -18.89
CA VAL A 317 12.88 -3.98 -17.79
C VAL A 317 13.89 -5.05 -17.41
N ILE A 318 14.53 -5.71 -18.38
CA ILE A 318 15.60 -6.68 -18.10
C ILE A 318 16.77 -6.01 -17.37
N ALA A 319 17.20 -4.83 -17.83
CA ALA A 319 18.28 -4.09 -17.19
C ALA A 319 17.93 -3.69 -15.74
N ALA A 320 16.66 -3.35 -15.46
CA ALA A 320 16.19 -3.09 -14.09
C ALA A 320 16.25 -4.35 -13.21
N ILE A 321 15.76 -5.49 -13.73
CA ILE A 321 15.77 -6.77 -12.99
C ILE A 321 17.22 -7.17 -12.63
N GLU A 322 18.14 -7.08 -13.57
CA GLU A 322 19.55 -7.41 -13.37
C GLU A 322 20.24 -6.41 -12.44
N GLY A 323 20.07 -5.11 -12.69
CA GLY A 323 20.73 -4.04 -11.94
C GLY A 323 20.30 -3.95 -10.47
N LEU A 324 19.02 -4.19 -10.20
CA LEU A 324 18.45 -4.24 -8.85
C LEU A 324 18.63 -5.62 -8.18
N GLY A 325 19.02 -6.65 -8.93
CA GLY A 325 19.14 -8.03 -8.43
C GLY A 325 17.79 -8.59 -7.95
N LEU A 326 16.70 -8.32 -8.67
CA LEU A 326 15.33 -8.70 -8.26
C LEU A 326 15.10 -10.22 -8.23
N SER A 327 15.94 -10.99 -8.91
CA SER A 327 15.86 -12.45 -8.94
C SER A 327 16.82 -13.15 -7.96
N GLN A 328 17.38 -12.44 -6.98
CA GLN A 328 18.38 -12.99 -6.07
C GLN A 328 17.79 -14.02 -5.08
N ILE A 329 16.60 -13.80 -4.55
CA ILE A 329 15.92 -14.72 -3.63
C ILE A 329 15.04 -15.71 -4.41
N SER A 330 14.27 -15.22 -5.37
CA SER A 330 13.37 -16.01 -6.20
C SER A 330 13.29 -15.41 -7.61
N PRO A 331 12.99 -16.19 -8.66
CA PRO A 331 12.80 -15.64 -10.00
C PRO A 331 11.76 -14.53 -10.03
N PHE A 332 12.09 -13.40 -10.65
CA PHE A 332 11.17 -12.29 -10.86
C PHE A 332 10.44 -12.46 -12.19
N ASP A 333 9.14 -12.69 -12.15
CA ASP A 333 8.29 -12.76 -13.33
C ASP A 333 7.72 -11.37 -13.65
N ALA A 334 8.27 -10.72 -14.68
CA ALA A 334 7.87 -9.38 -15.08
C ALA A 334 6.42 -9.31 -15.57
N GLU A 335 5.90 -10.37 -16.23
CA GLU A 335 4.53 -10.40 -16.76
C GLU A 335 3.48 -10.53 -15.63
N GLU A 336 3.88 -11.04 -14.47
CA GLU A 336 3.01 -11.18 -13.31
C GLU A 336 3.20 -10.04 -12.29
N ARG A 337 4.38 -9.41 -12.28
CA ARG A 337 4.75 -8.42 -11.25
C ARG A 337 4.64 -6.98 -11.73
N ILE A 338 4.68 -6.71 -13.04
CA ILE A 338 4.45 -5.36 -13.60
C ILE A 338 2.96 -5.19 -13.85
N ILE A 339 2.35 -4.20 -13.19
CA ILE A 339 0.90 -4.01 -13.15
C ILE A 339 0.30 -3.91 -14.56
N GLU A 340 0.88 -3.08 -15.43
CA GLU A 340 0.38 -2.86 -16.79
C GLU A 340 0.44 -4.12 -17.65
N TRP A 341 1.49 -4.93 -17.50
CA TRP A 341 1.63 -6.20 -18.22
C TRP A 341 0.68 -7.27 -17.67
N ALA A 342 0.53 -7.32 -16.33
CA ALA A 342 -0.42 -8.21 -15.69
C ALA A 342 -1.88 -7.89 -16.06
N VAL A 343 -2.24 -6.61 -16.18
CA VAL A 343 -3.56 -6.16 -16.67
C VAL A 343 -3.77 -6.59 -18.13
N ALA A 344 -2.79 -6.37 -19.01
CA ALA A 344 -2.88 -6.77 -20.41
C ALA A 344 -3.12 -8.28 -20.54
N LYS A 345 -2.36 -9.09 -19.81
CA LYS A 345 -2.50 -10.56 -19.76
C LYS A 345 -3.89 -11.00 -19.26
N ALA A 346 -4.42 -10.32 -18.23
CA ALA A 346 -5.73 -10.66 -17.66
C ALA A 346 -6.92 -10.28 -18.57
N VAL A 347 -6.78 -9.29 -19.43
CA VAL A 347 -7.82 -8.86 -20.39
C VAL A 347 -7.85 -9.75 -21.63
N GLU A 348 -6.74 -10.42 -21.97
CA GLU A 348 -6.65 -11.35 -23.12
C GLU A 348 -7.21 -12.75 -22.81
N GLN A 349 -7.46 -13.09 -21.56
CA GLN A 349 -8.06 -14.36 -21.10
C GLN A 349 -9.59 -14.22 -20.90
#